data_875e4ec6d98025d27c8b673ea39e3c6a
#
_entry.id   875e4ec6d98025d27c8b673ea39e3c6a
#
_cell.length_a   1.000
_cell.length_b   1.000
_cell.length_c   1.000
_cell.angle_alpha   90.00
_cell.angle_beta   90.00
_cell.angle_gamma   90.00
#
_symmetry.space_group_name_H-M   'P 1'
#
loop_
_entity.id
_entity.type
_entity.pdbx_description
1 polymer ?
#
loop_
_entity_poly.entity_id
_entity_poly.type
_entity_poly.pdbx_seq_one_letter_code
_entity_poly.pdbx_strand_id
1 'polypeptide(L)'
;NLTDWGYNVDAEGAELFSMRMLQAMRDRAAAVKFQEPMFERYGSKGFAALERVLYAARQMGIITIVDCLHGGLSTTISAIADAYFKPGAPLLADAITLLPYYGARSLRGLTNEALNNGRGVFIASLTSNQEGASMQTAIRQSGDFKGKTVAFGIASTAQKFNDDIDGMGSVGLIIGATIGQWIADSGVDPAKFTGPILSPGYGWQGAEAKDLKTVFKGTKGNVLVTVSRFIAAHGPDISALAQATEAIAIDVRQALYEAMKEGEEKDGMGTITASLQQTPAEPAATPDDDGTPRKRLVVLTGPAGVGKGTVENILRKNHPGVWVSVSATTRKPRPGEVNGVNYWFLDSSSPTRKRLAIFSKPPRSTAWPATARPSSPFRNTSPKASPPFLRSTCKVPDASSSVPRSSVSKSSMCSSPRPASTSSFAGSRD
;
A
#
# COMPACT_ATOMS: atom_id res chain seq x y z
N ASN A 1 -9.75 22.05 9.93
CA ASN A 1 -9.76 20.85 10.80
C ASN A 1 -8.77 20.93 11.96
N LEU A 2 -7.64 21.69 11.86
CA LEU A 2 -6.71 21.81 13.00
C LEU A 2 -7.39 22.47 14.19
N THR A 3 -8.03 23.61 13.96
CA THR A 3 -8.79 24.32 15.01
C THR A 3 -9.95 23.51 15.56
N ASP A 4 -10.65 22.76 14.71
CA ASP A 4 -11.77 21.90 15.13
C ASP A 4 -11.31 20.78 16.07
N TRP A 5 -10.04 20.36 15.93
CA TRP A 5 -9.41 19.35 16.79
C TRP A 5 -8.66 19.94 17.99
N GLY A 6 -8.71 21.28 18.18
CA GLY A 6 -8.02 22.00 19.25
C GLY A 6 -6.51 22.14 19.03
N TYR A 7 -6.04 22.00 17.77
CA TYR A 7 -4.64 22.20 17.43
C TYR A 7 -4.38 23.61 16.91
N ASN A 8 -3.16 24.10 17.10
CA ASN A 8 -2.70 25.32 16.49
C ASN A 8 -2.62 25.19 14.96
N VAL A 9 -2.78 26.31 14.26
CA VAL A 9 -2.62 26.36 12.80
C VAL A 9 -1.16 26.65 12.47
N ASP A 10 -0.31 25.66 12.75
CA ASP A 10 1.14 25.71 12.56
C ASP A 10 1.69 24.31 12.15
N ALA A 11 3.01 24.21 12.02
CA ALA A 11 3.68 22.96 11.62
C ALA A 11 3.50 21.85 12.66
N GLU A 12 3.46 22.17 13.94
CA GLU A 12 3.27 21.19 15.03
C GLU A 12 1.83 20.67 15.00
N GLY A 13 0.84 21.56 14.85
CA GLY A 13 -0.55 21.14 14.70
C GLY A 13 -0.77 20.25 13.47
N ALA A 14 -0.12 20.55 12.34
CA ALA A 14 -0.17 19.71 11.14
C ALA A 14 0.45 18.32 11.37
N GLU A 15 1.55 18.25 12.13
CA GLU A 15 2.19 16.99 12.52
C GLU A 15 1.28 16.18 13.44
N LEU A 16 0.76 16.77 14.51
CA LEU A 16 -0.14 16.10 15.47
C LEU A 16 -1.40 15.56 14.79
N PHE A 17 -2.02 16.36 13.93
CA PHE A 17 -3.16 15.95 13.10
C PHE A 17 -2.80 14.71 12.26
N SER A 18 -1.69 14.77 11.55
CA SER A 18 -1.26 13.70 10.66
C SER A 18 -0.93 12.42 11.42
N MET A 19 -0.26 12.51 12.57
CA MET A 19 0.04 11.37 13.42
C MET A 19 -1.23 10.69 13.94
N ARG A 20 -2.24 11.47 14.30
CA ARG A 20 -3.53 10.94 14.76
C ARG A 20 -4.30 10.24 13.62
N MET A 21 -4.27 10.83 12.42
CA MET A 21 -4.83 10.19 11.23
C MET A 21 -4.12 8.88 10.90
N LEU A 22 -2.79 8.82 10.95
CA LEU A 22 -2.03 7.58 10.74
C LEU A 22 -2.44 6.48 11.72
N GLN A 23 -2.57 6.80 13.01
CA GLN A 23 -3.01 5.85 14.03
C GLN A 23 -4.39 5.27 13.72
N ALA A 24 -5.33 6.12 13.29
CA ALA A 24 -6.69 5.71 12.96
C ALA A 24 -6.77 4.87 11.67
N MET A 25 -5.94 5.20 10.67
CA MET A 25 -5.96 4.57 9.34
C MET A 25 -5.14 3.28 9.25
N ARG A 26 -4.27 3.03 10.21
CA ARG A 26 -3.44 1.82 10.24
C ARG A 26 -4.31 0.56 10.13
N ASP A 27 -3.92 -0.35 9.23
CA ASP A 27 -4.58 -1.62 8.93
C ASP A 27 -6.02 -1.48 8.37
N ARG A 28 -6.47 -0.24 8.01
CA ARG A 28 -7.81 0.05 7.47
C ARG A 28 -7.76 0.68 6.08
N ALA A 29 -6.81 1.60 5.86
CA ALA A 29 -6.58 2.22 4.56
C ALA A 29 -5.49 1.48 3.80
N ALA A 30 -5.62 1.37 2.47
CA ALA A 30 -4.60 0.77 1.60
C ALA A 30 -3.32 1.62 1.53
N ALA A 31 -3.47 2.95 1.62
CA ALA A 31 -2.39 3.93 1.65
C ALA A 31 -2.86 5.21 2.33
N VAL A 32 -1.92 6.05 2.75
CA VAL A 32 -2.21 7.41 3.24
C VAL A 32 -1.54 8.44 2.33
N LYS A 33 -2.34 9.40 1.83
CA LYS A 33 -1.87 10.47 0.96
C LYS A 33 -1.70 11.76 1.75
N PHE A 34 -0.50 12.32 1.74
CA PHE A 34 -0.17 13.60 2.34
C PHE A 34 -0.18 14.70 1.29
N GLN A 35 -0.96 15.75 1.53
CA GLN A 35 -1.03 16.92 0.69
C GLN A 35 0.13 17.86 1.05
N GLU A 36 1.21 17.86 0.29
CA GLU A 36 2.45 18.59 0.59
C GLU A 36 2.24 20.08 0.86
N PRO A 37 1.42 20.83 0.06
CA PRO A 37 1.18 22.27 0.30
C PRO A 37 0.61 22.59 1.69
N MET A 38 -0.02 21.62 2.37
CA MET A 38 -0.49 21.82 3.74
C MET A 38 0.64 21.86 4.77
N PHE A 39 1.82 21.36 4.42
CA PHE A 39 3.06 21.45 5.20
C PHE A 39 3.94 22.59 4.69
N GLU A 40 4.09 22.74 3.36
CA GLU A 40 4.88 23.78 2.69
C GLU A 40 4.51 25.18 3.18
N ARG A 41 3.23 25.47 3.43
CA ARG A 41 2.76 26.74 3.97
C ARG A 41 3.43 27.17 5.28
N TYR A 42 4.07 26.27 5.99
CA TYR A 42 4.80 26.53 7.23
C TYR A 42 6.34 26.56 7.02
N GLY A 43 6.79 26.60 5.77
CA GLY A 43 8.19 26.68 5.40
C GLY A 43 9.00 25.49 5.89
N SER A 44 10.24 25.73 6.31
CA SER A 44 11.15 24.67 6.76
C SER A 44 10.61 23.84 7.93
N LYS A 45 9.84 24.46 8.84
CA LYS A 45 9.21 23.74 9.96
C LYS A 45 8.14 22.75 9.47
N GLY A 46 7.39 23.14 8.42
CA GLY A 46 6.39 22.25 7.81
C GLY A 46 7.04 21.08 7.09
N PHE A 47 8.10 21.30 6.31
CA PHE A 47 8.84 20.20 5.69
C PHE A 47 9.46 19.26 6.72
N ALA A 48 10.01 19.78 7.81
CA ALA A 48 10.52 18.96 8.91
C ALA A 48 9.40 18.13 9.59
N ALA A 49 8.19 18.68 9.69
CA ALA A 49 7.02 17.95 10.19
C ALA A 49 6.62 16.83 9.21
N LEU A 50 6.57 17.12 7.89
CA LEU A 50 6.28 16.12 6.86
C LEU A 50 7.30 14.97 6.88
N GLU A 51 8.60 15.27 7.01
CA GLU A 51 9.67 14.28 7.13
C GLU A 51 9.42 13.32 8.30
N ARG A 52 9.10 13.85 9.50
CA ARG A 52 8.79 13.04 10.68
C ARG A 52 7.53 12.19 10.50
N VAL A 53 6.50 12.73 9.90
CA VAL A 53 5.24 12.01 9.65
C VAL A 53 5.45 10.88 8.63
N LEU A 54 6.19 11.11 7.55
CA LEU A 54 6.55 10.08 6.58
C LEU A 54 7.40 8.98 7.22
N TYR A 55 8.36 9.36 8.08
CA TYR A 55 9.14 8.39 8.84
C TYR A 55 8.24 7.54 9.74
N ALA A 56 7.33 8.16 10.50
CA ALA A 56 6.39 7.45 11.37
C ALA A 56 5.47 6.50 10.59
N ALA A 57 4.94 6.92 9.44
CA ALA A 57 4.12 6.08 8.57
C ALA A 57 4.87 4.81 8.14
N ARG A 58 6.13 4.94 7.73
CA ARG A 58 6.99 3.78 7.38
C ARG A 58 7.19 2.83 8.57
N GLN A 59 7.42 3.37 9.79
CA GLN A 59 7.53 2.53 10.99
C GLN A 59 6.23 1.80 11.33
N MET A 60 5.09 2.35 10.94
CA MET A 60 3.78 1.72 11.09
C MET A 60 3.44 0.72 9.96
N GLY A 61 4.28 0.61 8.92
CA GLY A 61 4.03 -0.22 7.74
C GLY A 61 2.93 0.33 6.83
N ILE A 62 2.68 1.64 6.86
CA ILE A 62 1.66 2.32 6.05
C ILE A 62 2.31 2.78 4.74
N ILE A 63 1.69 2.43 3.62
CA ILE A 63 2.08 2.93 2.29
C ILE A 63 1.77 4.42 2.20
N THR A 64 2.74 5.20 1.75
CA THR A 64 2.66 6.67 1.70
C THR A 64 2.64 7.20 0.27
N ILE A 65 1.76 8.16 0.01
CA ILE A 65 1.72 8.92 -1.23
C ILE A 65 1.89 10.40 -0.86
N VAL A 66 2.88 11.08 -1.42
CA VAL A 66 2.99 12.54 -1.27
C VAL A 66 2.38 13.23 -2.49
N ASP A 67 1.34 14.02 -2.24
CA ASP A 67 0.62 14.76 -3.27
C ASP A 67 1.24 16.15 -3.42
N CYS A 68 2.26 16.21 -4.26
CA CYS A 68 3.07 17.40 -4.55
C CYS A 68 2.89 17.92 -5.98
N LEU A 69 2.30 17.12 -6.88
CA LEU A 69 2.09 17.47 -8.30
C LEU A 69 3.36 18.03 -8.97
N HIS A 70 4.51 17.47 -8.65
CA HIS A 70 5.77 17.92 -9.21
C HIS A 70 5.86 17.67 -10.72
N GLY A 71 6.60 18.53 -11.38
CA GLY A 71 6.96 18.43 -12.79
C GLY A 71 8.25 19.18 -13.03
N GLY A 72 8.83 19.02 -14.22
CA GLY A 72 10.05 19.73 -14.54
C GLY A 72 10.86 19.06 -15.65
N LEU A 73 12.09 19.51 -15.80
CA LEU A 73 13.03 19.04 -16.81
C LEU A 73 14.39 18.72 -16.17
N SER A 74 15.11 17.78 -16.76
CA SER A 74 16.53 17.48 -16.47
C SER A 74 16.92 17.48 -14.99
N THR A 75 17.69 18.47 -14.57
CA THR A 75 18.23 18.58 -13.20
C THR A 75 17.17 18.73 -12.13
N THR A 76 16.04 19.41 -12.43
CA THR A 76 14.90 19.50 -11.51
C THR A 76 14.33 18.13 -11.21
N ILE A 77 14.17 17.30 -12.23
CA ILE A 77 13.70 15.90 -12.09
C ILE A 77 14.66 15.10 -11.19
N SER A 78 15.97 15.26 -11.35
CA SER A 78 16.95 14.58 -10.50
C SER A 78 16.85 15.02 -9.05
N ALA A 79 16.70 16.32 -8.79
CA ALA A 79 16.54 16.85 -7.43
C ALA A 79 15.26 16.34 -6.74
N ILE A 80 14.16 16.21 -7.50
CA ILE A 80 12.93 15.61 -6.98
C ILE A 80 13.17 14.13 -6.61
N ALA A 81 13.85 13.36 -7.45
CA ALA A 81 14.19 11.98 -7.16
C ALA A 81 15.05 11.84 -5.88
N ASP A 82 16.01 12.76 -5.70
CA ASP A 82 16.85 12.81 -4.51
C ASP A 82 16.05 13.08 -3.24
N ALA A 83 14.99 13.89 -3.33
CA ALA A 83 14.18 14.26 -2.20
C ALA A 83 13.19 13.14 -1.77
N TYR A 84 12.66 12.32 -2.72
CA TYR A 84 11.52 11.44 -2.46
C TYR A 84 11.80 9.95 -2.63
N PHE A 85 12.79 9.53 -3.44
CA PHE A 85 12.89 8.11 -3.84
C PHE A 85 14.16 7.41 -3.43
N LYS A 86 15.29 8.10 -3.37
CA LYS A 86 16.57 7.47 -3.09
C LYS A 86 16.67 6.99 -1.65
N PRO A 87 17.43 5.94 -1.35
CA PRO A 87 17.70 5.53 0.01
C PRO A 87 18.25 6.70 0.85
N GLY A 88 17.63 6.97 1.98
CA GLY A 88 18.00 8.11 2.84
C GLY A 88 17.42 9.47 2.42
N ALA A 89 16.56 9.51 1.39
CA ALA A 89 15.87 10.73 1.01
C ALA A 89 15.10 11.33 2.20
N PRO A 90 15.15 12.66 2.41
CA PRO A 90 14.50 13.30 3.56
C PRO A 90 12.98 13.12 3.53
N LEU A 91 12.36 13.22 2.38
CA LEU A 91 10.92 13.05 2.19
C LEU A 91 10.58 11.69 1.58
N LEU A 92 11.33 10.65 1.92
CA LEU A 92 11.15 9.31 1.37
C LEU A 92 9.70 8.85 1.43
N ALA A 93 9.09 8.61 0.27
CA ALA A 93 7.72 8.16 0.11
C ALA A 93 7.63 6.92 -0.79
N ASP A 94 6.53 6.16 -0.70
CA ASP A 94 6.32 5.01 -1.57
C ASP A 94 5.85 5.44 -2.96
N ALA A 95 5.14 6.58 -3.06
CA ALA A 95 4.79 7.20 -4.33
C ALA A 95 4.64 8.73 -4.19
N ILE A 96 4.75 9.44 -5.31
CA ILE A 96 4.40 10.86 -5.40
C ILE A 96 3.48 11.12 -6.59
N THR A 97 2.80 12.28 -6.57
CA THR A 97 1.99 12.74 -7.70
C THR A 97 2.78 13.66 -8.62
N LEU A 98 2.53 13.55 -9.93
CA LEU A 98 3.25 14.28 -10.96
C LEU A 98 2.29 15.04 -11.88
N LEU A 99 2.68 16.26 -12.26
CA LEU A 99 1.94 17.07 -13.22
C LEU A 99 2.66 17.06 -14.58
N PRO A 100 2.04 16.51 -15.65
CA PRO A 100 2.70 16.33 -16.96
C PRO A 100 2.57 17.57 -17.86
N TYR A 101 2.59 18.79 -17.34
CA TYR A 101 2.41 20.01 -18.14
C TYR A 101 3.49 20.23 -19.18
N TYR A 102 4.74 19.81 -18.90
CA TYR A 102 5.86 19.80 -19.85
C TYR A 102 5.79 18.62 -20.83
N GLY A 103 4.67 17.91 -20.88
CA GLY A 103 4.48 16.66 -21.61
C GLY A 103 4.85 15.43 -20.78
N ALA A 104 4.05 14.37 -20.85
CA ALA A 104 4.23 13.17 -20.02
C ALA A 104 5.62 12.52 -20.20
N ARG A 105 6.25 12.65 -21.39
CA ARG A 105 7.59 12.12 -21.65
C ARG A 105 8.71 12.83 -20.87
N SER A 106 8.50 14.09 -20.45
CA SER A 106 9.49 14.80 -19.62
C SER A 106 9.66 14.14 -18.25
N LEU A 107 8.65 13.43 -17.76
CA LEU A 107 8.64 12.75 -16.48
C LEU A 107 9.38 11.39 -16.50
N ARG A 108 9.84 10.93 -17.69
CA ARG A 108 10.43 9.59 -17.85
C ARG A 108 11.61 9.35 -16.91
N GLY A 109 12.50 10.34 -16.77
CA GLY A 109 13.67 10.24 -15.88
C GLY A 109 13.26 10.01 -14.43
N LEU A 110 12.30 10.81 -13.93
CA LEU A 110 11.78 10.70 -12.57
C LEU A 110 11.03 9.38 -12.33
N THR A 111 10.23 8.96 -13.31
CA THR A 111 9.51 7.67 -13.25
C THR A 111 10.50 6.51 -13.18
N ASN A 112 11.55 6.51 -14.00
CA ASN A 112 12.59 5.47 -13.94
C ASN A 112 13.30 5.45 -12.59
N GLU A 113 13.66 6.63 -12.04
CA GLU A 113 14.27 6.71 -10.71
C GLU A 113 13.34 6.15 -9.61
N ALA A 114 12.04 6.44 -9.68
CA ALA A 114 11.08 5.84 -8.77
C ALA A 114 11.08 4.31 -8.88
N LEU A 115 10.93 3.76 -10.07
CA LEU A 115 10.91 2.33 -10.34
C LEU A 115 12.21 1.63 -9.91
N ASN A 116 13.38 2.21 -10.21
CA ASN A 116 14.68 1.68 -9.82
C ASN A 116 14.86 1.59 -8.29
N ASN A 117 14.12 2.42 -7.54
CA ASN A 117 14.13 2.41 -6.08
C ASN A 117 12.92 1.67 -5.47
N GLY A 118 12.17 0.90 -6.28
CA GLY A 118 10.99 0.15 -5.81
C GLY A 118 9.84 1.06 -5.38
N ARG A 119 9.73 2.25 -6.00
CA ARG A 119 8.72 3.27 -5.71
C ARG A 119 7.78 3.47 -6.90
N GLY A 120 6.66 4.17 -6.67
CA GLY A 120 5.69 4.47 -7.69
C GLY A 120 5.50 5.97 -7.95
N VAL A 121 4.77 6.26 -9.01
CA VAL A 121 4.31 7.62 -9.32
C VAL A 121 2.87 7.61 -9.78
N PHE A 122 2.15 8.70 -9.54
CA PHE A 122 0.80 8.93 -10.08
C PHE A 122 0.82 10.16 -10.96
N ILE A 123 0.56 10.00 -12.26
CA ILE A 123 0.59 11.09 -13.25
C ILE A 123 -0.82 11.63 -13.44
N ALA A 124 -0.99 12.96 -13.30
CA ALA A 124 -2.29 13.60 -13.49
C ALA A 124 -2.74 13.49 -14.94
N SER A 125 -3.88 12.83 -15.17
CA SER A 125 -4.49 12.65 -16.49
C SER A 125 -5.85 13.34 -16.58
N LEU A 126 -6.77 12.98 -15.68
CA LEU A 126 -8.10 13.56 -15.59
C LEU A 126 -8.35 13.97 -14.15
N THR A 127 -8.28 15.28 -13.88
CA THR A 127 -8.42 15.81 -12.52
C THR A 127 -9.90 16.04 -12.16
N SER A 128 -10.20 16.07 -10.86
CA SER A 128 -11.59 16.12 -10.37
C SER A 128 -12.27 17.48 -10.51
N ASN A 129 -11.55 18.54 -10.91
CA ASN A 129 -12.04 19.89 -11.09
C ASN A 129 -12.56 20.13 -12.51
N GLN A 130 -13.63 20.86 -12.65
CA GLN A 130 -14.30 21.08 -13.94
C GLN A 130 -13.45 21.87 -14.94
N GLU A 131 -12.64 22.81 -14.48
CA GLU A 131 -11.76 23.65 -15.32
C GLU A 131 -10.74 22.79 -16.09
N GLY A 132 -10.38 21.63 -15.55
CA GLY A 132 -9.45 20.69 -16.18
C GLY A 132 -9.96 20.12 -17.50
N ALA A 133 -11.29 20.02 -17.68
CA ALA A 133 -11.89 19.39 -18.84
C ALA A 133 -11.42 20.02 -20.17
N SER A 134 -11.43 21.37 -20.28
CA SER A 134 -11.05 22.10 -21.50
C SER A 134 -9.63 21.81 -21.96
N MET A 135 -8.69 21.60 -21.03
CA MET A 135 -7.30 21.28 -21.33
C MET A 135 -7.08 19.78 -21.55
N GLN A 136 -7.69 18.96 -20.71
CA GLN A 136 -7.43 17.52 -20.70
C GLN A 136 -8.10 16.78 -21.86
N THR A 137 -9.23 17.30 -22.35
CA THR A 137 -9.91 16.78 -23.55
C THR A 137 -9.47 17.49 -24.85
N ALA A 138 -8.61 18.51 -24.78
CA ALA A 138 -8.06 19.16 -25.97
C ALA A 138 -7.34 18.16 -26.88
N ILE A 139 -7.48 18.36 -28.22
CA ILE A 139 -6.90 17.48 -29.22
C ILE A 139 -5.46 17.88 -29.51
N ARG A 140 -4.57 16.91 -29.43
CA ARG A 140 -3.13 17.07 -29.69
C ARG A 140 -2.89 17.29 -31.18
N GLN A 141 -2.17 18.37 -31.52
CA GLN A 141 -1.89 18.75 -32.90
C GLN A 141 -0.61 18.10 -33.47
N SER A 142 0.28 17.56 -32.60
CA SER A 142 1.56 17.00 -33.00
C SER A 142 2.06 15.90 -32.08
N GLY A 143 3.16 15.24 -32.46
CA GLY A 143 3.84 14.20 -31.68
C GLY A 143 3.10 12.88 -31.62
N ASP A 144 3.53 12.00 -30.73
CA ASP A 144 2.86 10.73 -30.45
C ASP A 144 1.41 11.02 -30.04
N PHE A 145 0.48 10.20 -30.51
CA PHE A 145 -0.95 10.37 -30.23
C PHE A 145 -1.57 11.65 -30.82
N LYS A 146 -1.04 12.19 -31.96
CA LYS A 146 -1.70 13.25 -32.75
C LYS A 146 -3.16 12.83 -33.06
N GLY A 147 -4.10 13.77 -32.93
CA GLY A 147 -5.54 13.53 -33.14
C GLY A 147 -6.24 12.86 -31.95
N LYS A 148 -5.53 12.53 -30.87
CA LYS A 148 -6.10 12.06 -29.59
C LYS A 148 -6.06 13.18 -28.56
N THR A 149 -6.83 13.02 -27.49
CA THR A 149 -6.84 14.02 -26.40
C THR A 149 -5.51 14.09 -25.63
N VAL A 150 -5.32 15.16 -24.90
CA VAL A 150 -4.17 15.32 -24.00
C VAL A 150 -4.21 14.21 -22.94
N ALA A 151 -5.35 13.97 -22.31
CA ALA A 151 -5.50 12.92 -21.29
C ALA A 151 -5.19 11.53 -21.83
N PHE A 152 -5.67 11.18 -23.04
CA PHE A 152 -5.34 9.91 -23.70
C PHE A 152 -3.83 9.74 -23.90
N GLY A 153 -3.17 10.79 -24.37
CA GLY A 153 -1.70 10.75 -24.58
C GLY A 153 -0.92 10.57 -23.28
N ILE A 154 -1.39 11.15 -22.17
CA ILE A 154 -0.81 10.97 -20.84
C ILE A 154 -1.01 9.53 -20.37
N ALA A 155 -2.26 9.04 -20.41
CA ALA A 155 -2.60 7.69 -19.98
C ALA A 155 -1.83 6.62 -20.78
N SER A 156 -1.77 6.76 -22.11
CA SER A 156 -1.01 5.85 -22.97
C SER A 156 0.50 5.91 -22.70
N THR A 157 1.03 7.07 -22.31
CA THR A 157 2.46 7.18 -21.95
C THR A 157 2.73 6.48 -20.61
N ALA A 158 1.85 6.63 -19.64
CA ALA A 158 1.93 5.95 -18.35
C ALA A 158 1.81 4.42 -18.52
N GLN A 159 0.88 3.96 -19.35
CA GLN A 159 0.68 2.54 -19.63
C GLN A 159 1.96 1.85 -20.14
N LYS A 160 2.73 2.51 -21.00
CA LYS A 160 3.99 1.97 -21.54
C LYS A 160 5.03 1.56 -20.48
N PHE A 161 4.95 2.10 -19.27
CA PHE A 161 5.81 1.67 -18.16
C PHE A 161 5.30 0.40 -17.48
N ASN A 162 4.05 0.02 -17.73
CA ASN A 162 3.39 -1.12 -17.10
C ASN A 162 3.21 -2.30 -18.08
N ASP A 163 3.48 -2.11 -19.39
CA ASP A 163 3.14 -3.10 -20.43
C ASP A 163 3.84 -4.47 -20.23
N ASP A 164 5.07 -4.46 -19.70
CA ASP A 164 5.85 -5.68 -19.49
C ASP A 164 5.75 -6.22 -18.04
N ILE A 165 4.82 -5.68 -17.23
CA ILE A 165 4.64 -6.07 -15.82
C ILE A 165 3.51 -7.09 -15.71
N ASP A 166 3.82 -8.27 -15.18
CA ASP A 166 2.80 -9.24 -14.81
C ASP A 166 2.04 -8.76 -13.56
N GLY A 167 0.74 -8.47 -13.73
CA GLY A 167 -0.11 -7.88 -12.70
C GLY A 167 -0.16 -6.36 -12.71
N MET A 168 -0.22 -5.73 -11.55
CA MET A 168 -0.36 -4.29 -11.42
C MET A 168 1.02 -3.59 -11.44
N GLY A 169 1.23 -2.69 -12.41
CA GLY A 169 2.44 -1.86 -12.50
C GLY A 169 2.53 -0.82 -11.38
N SER A 170 3.65 -0.11 -11.31
CA SER A 170 3.90 0.93 -10.29
C SER A 170 3.76 2.37 -10.82
N VAL A 171 3.41 2.54 -12.10
CA VAL A 171 3.11 3.85 -12.69
C VAL A 171 1.61 4.02 -12.78
N GLY A 172 1.08 4.92 -11.96
CA GLY A 172 -0.34 5.18 -11.82
C GLY A 172 -0.82 6.42 -12.55
N LEU A 173 -2.14 6.59 -12.57
CA LEU A 173 -2.82 7.79 -13.07
C LEU A 173 -3.62 8.45 -11.94
N ILE A 174 -3.81 9.76 -12.05
CA ILE A 174 -4.87 10.44 -11.32
C ILE A 174 -6.07 10.57 -12.24
N ILE A 175 -7.19 9.98 -11.82
CA ILE A 175 -8.49 10.05 -12.50
C ILE A 175 -9.55 10.40 -11.45
N GLY A 176 -10.14 11.59 -11.53
CA GLY A 176 -11.12 12.07 -10.56
C GLY A 176 -12.42 11.24 -10.58
N ALA A 177 -13.05 11.08 -9.43
CA ALA A 177 -14.35 10.42 -9.33
C ALA A 177 -15.51 11.27 -9.89
N THR A 178 -15.31 12.58 -10.04
CA THR A 178 -16.33 13.55 -10.46
C THR A 178 -16.44 13.74 -11.98
N ILE A 179 -15.63 13.03 -12.78
CA ILE A 179 -15.47 13.29 -14.22
C ILE A 179 -16.42 12.48 -15.12
N GLY A 180 -17.42 11.82 -14.54
CA GLY A 180 -18.31 10.91 -15.26
C GLY A 180 -18.95 11.47 -16.54
N GLN A 181 -19.15 12.79 -16.58
CA GLN A 181 -19.76 13.43 -17.75
C GLN A 181 -18.80 13.67 -18.92
N TRP A 182 -17.47 13.61 -18.74
CA TRP A 182 -16.51 13.80 -19.84
C TRP A 182 -15.46 12.68 -19.95
N ILE A 183 -15.61 11.59 -19.21
CA ILE A 183 -14.70 10.45 -19.31
C ILE A 183 -14.69 9.87 -20.74
N ALA A 184 -15.84 9.78 -21.38
CA ALA A 184 -15.96 9.28 -22.74
C ALA A 184 -15.25 10.19 -23.75
N ASP A 185 -15.40 11.52 -23.61
CA ASP A 185 -14.77 12.50 -24.47
C ASP A 185 -13.24 12.52 -24.33
N SER A 186 -12.74 12.12 -23.18
CA SER A 186 -11.30 12.04 -22.92
C SER A 186 -10.60 10.94 -23.74
N GLY A 187 -11.33 9.91 -24.16
CA GLY A 187 -10.79 8.72 -24.79
C GLY A 187 -9.94 7.83 -23.87
N VAL A 188 -9.87 8.14 -22.59
CA VAL A 188 -9.21 7.30 -21.57
C VAL A 188 -10.16 6.22 -21.12
N ASP A 189 -9.71 4.98 -21.17
CA ASP A 189 -10.45 3.82 -20.68
C ASP A 189 -9.77 3.26 -19.42
N PRO A 190 -10.30 3.54 -18.21
CA PRO A 190 -9.69 3.07 -16.96
C PRO A 190 -9.62 1.54 -16.86
N ALA A 191 -10.52 0.81 -17.52
CA ALA A 191 -10.55 -0.65 -17.50
C ALA A 191 -9.34 -1.29 -18.20
N LYS A 192 -8.74 -0.58 -19.16
CA LYS A 192 -7.56 -1.03 -19.91
C LYS A 192 -6.23 -0.62 -19.27
N PHE A 193 -6.28 0.18 -18.23
CA PHE A 193 -5.07 0.64 -17.55
C PHE A 193 -4.62 -0.36 -16.49
N THR A 194 -3.37 -0.82 -16.56
CA THR A 194 -2.83 -1.87 -15.68
C THR A 194 -2.06 -1.36 -14.46
N GLY A 195 -1.89 -0.03 -14.32
CA GLY A 195 -1.33 0.60 -13.14
C GLY A 195 -2.40 0.98 -12.10
N PRO A 196 -2.00 1.46 -10.91
CA PRO A 196 -2.93 1.95 -9.91
C PRO A 196 -3.55 3.29 -10.35
N ILE A 197 -4.81 3.50 -10.02
CA ILE A 197 -5.54 4.74 -10.29
C ILE A 197 -5.84 5.45 -8.97
N LEU A 198 -5.30 6.65 -8.78
CA LEU A 198 -5.59 7.51 -7.64
C LEU A 198 -6.81 8.37 -7.98
N SER A 199 -7.90 8.18 -7.25
CA SER A 199 -9.18 8.85 -7.53
C SER A 199 -9.58 9.84 -6.44
N PRO A 200 -9.31 11.14 -6.62
CA PRO A 200 -9.87 12.19 -5.76
C PRO A 200 -11.32 12.54 -6.14
N GLY A 201 -12.04 13.14 -5.20
CA GLY A 201 -13.37 13.72 -5.46
C GLY A 201 -14.51 13.03 -4.72
N TYR A 202 -14.29 11.88 -4.09
CA TYR A 202 -15.32 11.16 -3.36
C TYR A 202 -15.74 11.86 -2.05
N GLY A 203 -17.03 11.88 -1.78
CA GLY A 203 -17.62 12.49 -0.60
C GLY A 203 -17.65 14.01 -0.67
N TRP A 204 -16.70 14.69 -0.07
CA TRP A 204 -16.73 16.15 0.08
C TRP A 204 -16.77 16.98 -1.22
N GLN A 205 -16.24 16.46 -2.31
CA GLN A 205 -16.30 17.10 -3.64
C GLN A 205 -17.54 16.68 -4.45
N GLY A 206 -18.41 15.87 -3.86
CA GLY A 206 -19.72 15.54 -4.40
C GLY A 206 -19.82 14.20 -5.14
N ALA A 207 -18.71 13.50 -5.40
CA ALA A 207 -18.82 12.15 -5.97
C ALA A 207 -19.32 11.14 -4.95
N GLU A 208 -20.17 10.23 -5.39
CA GLU A 208 -20.80 9.17 -4.62
C GLU A 208 -20.46 7.79 -5.21
N ALA A 209 -20.95 6.72 -4.58
CA ALA A 209 -20.75 5.35 -5.04
C ALA A 209 -21.18 5.13 -6.51
N LYS A 210 -22.26 5.76 -6.94
CA LYS A 210 -22.75 5.70 -8.33
C LYS A 210 -21.74 6.28 -9.34
N ASP A 211 -21.02 7.34 -8.95
CA ASP A 211 -20.03 7.99 -9.81
C ASP A 211 -18.79 7.11 -9.97
N LEU A 212 -18.38 6.40 -8.90
CA LEU A 212 -17.33 5.41 -8.98
C LEU A 212 -17.68 4.29 -9.96
N LYS A 213 -18.92 3.80 -9.94
CA LYS A 213 -19.41 2.78 -10.88
C LYS A 213 -19.35 3.27 -12.32
N THR A 214 -19.71 4.53 -12.57
CA THR A 214 -19.69 5.12 -13.90
C THR A 214 -18.27 5.30 -14.44
N VAL A 215 -17.38 5.91 -13.62
CA VAL A 215 -16.02 6.26 -14.05
C VAL A 215 -15.11 5.02 -14.14
N PHE A 216 -15.26 4.07 -13.22
CA PHE A 216 -14.35 2.93 -13.09
C PHE A 216 -14.96 1.59 -13.52
N LYS A 217 -15.97 1.65 -14.39
CA LYS A 217 -16.59 0.47 -14.97
C LYS A 217 -15.57 -0.45 -15.63
N GLY A 218 -15.58 -1.73 -15.27
CA GLY A 218 -14.68 -2.75 -15.81
C GLY A 218 -13.24 -2.70 -15.29
N THR A 219 -12.90 -1.82 -14.34
CA THR A 219 -11.58 -1.82 -13.72
C THR A 219 -11.37 -3.06 -12.86
N LYS A 220 -10.12 -3.50 -12.71
CA LYS A 220 -9.77 -4.78 -12.06
C LYS A 220 -9.34 -4.62 -10.58
N GLY A 221 -9.95 -3.67 -9.85
CA GLY A 221 -9.64 -3.45 -8.43
C GLY A 221 -8.38 -2.62 -8.18
N ASN A 222 -7.85 -1.95 -9.18
CA ASN A 222 -6.64 -1.11 -9.13
C ASN A 222 -6.94 0.38 -8.82
N VAL A 223 -8.10 0.69 -8.24
CA VAL A 223 -8.53 2.07 -7.94
C VAL A 223 -8.36 2.38 -6.46
N LEU A 224 -7.60 3.45 -6.16
CA LEU A 224 -7.39 4.03 -4.83
C LEU A 224 -8.24 5.29 -4.69
N VAL A 225 -9.40 5.20 -4.08
CA VAL A 225 -10.29 6.35 -3.82
C VAL A 225 -9.78 7.14 -2.62
N THR A 226 -9.53 8.44 -2.79
CA THR A 226 -9.03 9.29 -1.71
C THR A 226 -10.15 10.02 -0.98
N VAL A 227 -10.18 9.87 0.34
CA VAL A 227 -11.13 10.53 1.24
C VAL A 227 -10.37 11.16 2.40
N SER A 228 -10.59 12.44 2.67
CA SER A 228 -9.90 13.14 3.77
C SER A 228 -10.85 13.87 4.70
N ARG A 229 -11.45 14.96 4.26
CA ARG A 229 -12.31 15.83 5.10
C ARG A 229 -13.49 15.10 5.72
N PHE A 230 -14.06 14.14 4.99
CA PHE A 230 -15.17 13.35 5.46
C PHE A 230 -14.77 12.46 6.65
N ILE A 231 -13.58 11.86 6.61
CA ILE A 231 -13.02 11.10 7.74
C ILE A 231 -12.63 12.06 8.86
N ALA A 232 -11.90 13.12 8.55
CA ALA A 232 -11.38 14.07 9.53
C ALA A 232 -12.49 14.81 10.33
N ALA A 233 -13.71 14.90 9.80
CA ALA A 233 -14.86 15.47 10.53
C ALA A 233 -15.24 14.66 11.78
N HIS A 234 -14.81 13.43 11.89
CA HIS A 234 -15.06 12.54 13.05
C HIS A 234 -13.98 12.62 14.14
N GLY A 235 -12.92 13.41 13.91
CA GLY A 235 -11.86 13.60 14.90
C GLY A 235 -12.17 14.62 15.99
N PRO A 236 -11.31 14.72 17.00
CA PRO A 236 -9.97 14.11 17.10
C PRO A 236 -9.91 12.69 17.71
N ASP A 237 -11.03 12.06 18.05
CA ASP A 237 -11.02 10.73 18.63
C ASP A 237 -10.56 9.65 17.62
N ILE A 238 -9.53 8.89 18.00
CA ILE A 238 -8.92 7.87 17.11
C ILE A 238 -9.92 6.75 16.79
N SER A 239 -10.77 6.36 17.73
CA SER A 239 -11.74 5.29 17.51
C SER A 239 -12.84 5.72 16.53
N ALA A 240 -13.33 6.95 16.68
CA ALA A 240 -14.31 7.53 15.75
C ALA A 240 -13.74 7.70 14.33
N LEU A 241 -12.48 8.17 14.20
CA LEU A 241 -11.77 8.24 12.93
C LEU A 241 -11.58 6.86 12.29
N ALA A 242 -11.23 5.86 13.10
CA ALA A 242 -11.05 4.48 12.63
C ALA A 242 -12.36 3.86 12.12
N GLN A 243 -13.46 4.07 12.85
CA GLN A 243 -14.79 3.61 12.44
C GLN A 243 -15.26 4.30 11.14
N ALA A 244 -15.07 5.61 11.03
CA ALA A 244 -15.38 6.35 9.81
C ALA A 244 -14.55 5.87 8.62
N THR A 245 -13.25 5.61 8.84
CA THR A 245 -12.36 5.06 7.80
C THR A 245 -12.84 3.69 7.32
N GLU A 246 -13.22 2.81 8.24
CA GLU A 246 -13.68 1.45 7.92
C GLU A 246 -15.01 1.47 7.18
N ALA A 247 -15.97 2.28 7.62
CA ALA A 247 -17.26 2.43 6.96
C ALA A 247 -17.12 2.91 5.51
N ILE A 248 -16.30 3.94 5.28
CA ILE A 248 -16.01 4.45 3.94
C ILE A 248 -15.28 3.40 3.09
N ALA A 249 -14.33 2.69 3.66
CA ALA A 249 -13.60 1.65 2.93
C ALA A 249 -14.51 0.49 2.50
N ILE A 250 -15.55 0.18 3.26
CA ILE A 250 -16.58 -0.81 2.89
C ILE A 250 -17.42 -0.30 1.73
N ASP A 251 -17.93 0.93 1.83
CA ASP A 251 -18.77 1.55 0.82
C ASP A 251 -18.04 1.67 -0.54
N VAL A 252 -16.81 2.19 -0.53
CA VAL A 252 -15.96 2.30 -1.71
C VAL A 252 -15.66 0.94 -2.33
N ARG A 253 -15.31 -0.06 -1.53
CA ARG A 253 -15.04 -1.41 -2.03
C ARG A 253 -16.25 -2.04 -2.68
N GLN A 254 -17.43 -1.85 -2.11
CA GLN A 254 -18.67 -2.34 -2.68
C GLN A 254 -18.95 -1.68 -4.03
N ALA A 255 -18.82 -0.35 -4.13
CA ALA A 255 -19.03 0.39 -5.37
C ALA A 255 -18.06 -0.04 -6.48
N LEU A 256 -16.77 -0.20 -6.17
CA LEU A 256 -15.76 -0.65 -7.12
C LEU A 256 -15.95 -2.11 -7.53
N TYR A 257 -16.41 -2.97 -6.64
CA TYR A 257 -16.74 -4.37 -6.97
C TYR A 257 -17.92 -4.45 -7.94
N GLU A 258 -18.94 -3.62 -7.75
CA GLU A 258 -20.07 -3.53 -8.67
C GLU A 258 -19.64 -2.95 -10.03
N ALA A 259 -18.77 -1.93 -10.04
CA ALA A 259 -18.18 -1.38 -11.26
C ALA A 259 -17.41 -2.43 -12.07
N MET A 260 -16.66 -3.29 -11.40
CA MET A 260 -15.94 -4.38 -12.03
C MET A 260 -16.91 -5.37 -12.73
N LYS A 261 -17.93 -5.81 -12.01
CA LYS A 261 -18.95 -6.76 -12.57
C LYS A 261 -19.69 -6.21 -13.79
N GLU A 262 -20.10 -4.95 -13.74
CA GLU A 262 -20.79 -4.33 -14.87
C GLU A 262 -19.94 -4.26 -16.16
N GLY A 263 -18.61 -4.34 -16.04
CA GLY A 263 -17.71 -4.45 -17.19
C GLY A 263 -17.72 -5.83 -17.82
N GLU A 264 -17.78 -6.88 -17.00
CA GLU A 264 -17.77 -8.28 -17.44
C GLU A 264 -19.04 -8.65 -18.23
N GLU A 265 -20.20 -8.08 -17.89
CA GLU A 265 -21.47 -8.36 -18.59
C GLU A 265 -21.52 -7.83 -20.03
N LYS A 266 -20.74 -6.81 -20.38
CA LYS A 266 -20.74 -6.20 -21.72
C LYS A 266 -19.78 -6.82 -22.74
N ASP A 267 -18.75 -7.51 -22.26
CA ASP A 267 -17.76 -8.12 -23.15
C ASP A 267 -18.21 -9.46 -23.75
N GLY A 268 -19.51 -9.78 -23.66
CA GLY A 268 -20.10 -10.97 -24.31
C GLY A 268 -19.61 -12.30 -23.75
N MET A 269 -18.91 -12.28 -22.62
CA MET A 269 -18.51 -13.46 -21.89
C MET A 269 -19.67 -13.90 -21.02
N GLY A 270 -20.55 -14.70 -21.61
CA GLY A 270 -21.60 -15.35 -20.87
C GLY A 270 -21.05 -16.02 -19.63
N THR A 271 -21.57 -15.57 -18.49
CA THR A 271 -21.74 -16.36 -17.28
C THR A 271 -20.49 -16.94 -16.63
N ILE A 272 -19.72 -16.09 -15.92
CA ILE A 272 -18.80 -16.60 -14.87
C ILE A 272 -19.58 -17.31 -13.74
N THR A 273 -20.88 -17.11 -13.62
CA THR A 273 -21.74 -17.90 -12.72
C THR A 273 -21.80 -19.39 -13.07
N ALA A 274 -21.52 -19.79 -14.30
CA ALA A 274 -21.37 -21.21 -14.66
C ALA A 274 -19.92 -21.70 -14.47
N SER A 275 -18.93 -20.80 -14.49
CA SER A 275 -17.50 -21.14 -14.35
C SER A 275 -17.06 -21.37 -12.90
N LEU A 276 -17.86 -20.97 -11.89
CA LEU A 276 -17.62 -21.38 -10.49
C LEU A 276 -18.01 -22.84 -10.24
N GLN A 277 -18.63 -23.50 -11.20
CA GLN A 277 -18.92 -24.94 -11.19
C GLN A 277 -18.00 -25.75 -12.11
N GLN A 278 -17.22 -25.11 -12.96
CA GLN A 278 -16.14 -25.76 -13.67
C GLN A 278 -14.83 -25.39 -12.94
N THR A 279 -14.22 -26.36 -12.32
CA THR A 279 -12.84 -26.30 -11.82
C THR A 279 -12.00 -25.58 -12.86
N PRO A 280 -11.30 -24.48 -12.54
CA PRO A 280 -10.29 -23.94 -13.44
C PRO A 280 -9.33 -25.07 -13.72
N ALA A 281 -9.10 -25.37 -14.99
CA ALA A 281 -7.97 -26.22 -15.36
C ALA A 281 -6.76 -25.66 -14.62
N GLU A 282 -6.10 -26.46 -13.81
CA GLU A 282 -4.85 -26.06 -13.15
C GLU A 282 -3.98 -25.38 -14.19
N PRO A 283 -3.50 -24.15 -13.95
CA PRO A 283 -2.51 -23.57 -14.85
C PRO A 283 -1.37 -24.58 -14.88
N ALA A 284 -1.05 -25.05 -16.08
CA ALA A 284 -0.02 -26.07 -16.28
C ALA A 284 1.21 -25.62 -15.50
N ALA A 285 1.59 -26.41 -14.49
CA ALA A 285 2.73 -26.11 -13.66
C ALA A 285 3.93 -26.01 -14.59
N THR A 286 4.58 -24.84 -14.62
CA THR A 286 5.88 -24.74 -15.29
C THR A 286 6.81 -25.72 -14.60
N PRO A 287 7.38 -26.70 -15.31
CA PRO A 287 8.27 -27.68 -14.71
C PRO A 287 9.53 -27.01 -14.14
N ASP A 288 10.14 -27.60 -13.16
CA ASP A 288 11.54 -27.28 -12.79
C ASP A 288 12.46 -27.64 -13.97
N ASP A 289 13.71 -27.15 -13.97
CA ASP A 289 14.68 -27.43 -15.05
C ASP A 289 14.94 -28.95 -15.26
N ASP A 290 14.56 -29.76 -14.25
CA ASP A 290 14.61 -31.25 -14.30
C ASP A 290 13.28 -31.88 -14.77
N GLY A 291 12.27 -31.08 -15.16
CA GLY A 291 10.97 -31.57 -15.63
C GLY A 291 9.99 -31.92 -14.50
N THR A 292 10.31 -31.68 -13.22
CA THR A 292 9.41 -32.00 -12.10
C THR A 292 8.43 -30.84 -11.84
N PRO A 293 7.13 -31.12 -11.51
CA PRO A 293 6.16 -30.06 -11.18
C PRO A 293 6.57 -29.28 -9.94
N ARG A 294 6.62 -27.96 -10.04
CA ARG A 294 6.97 -27.10 -8.90
C ARG A 294 5.98 -27.24 -7.75
N LYS A 295 6.49 -27.60 -6.57
CA LYS A 295 5.71 -27.62 -5.33
C LYS A 295 5.52 -26.19 -4.84
N ARG A 296 4.26 -25.75 -4.71
CA ARG A 296 3.93 -24.39 -4.22
C ARG A 296 3.58 -24.43 -2.74
N LEU A 297 4.10 -23.46 -1.98
CA LEU A 297 3.76 -23.23 -0.58
C LEU A 297 2.90 -21.97 -0.49
N VAL A 298 1.66 -22.12 -0.03
CA VAL A 298 0.76 -20.98 0.24
C VAL A 298 0.70 -20.73 1.74
N VAL A 299 0.95 -19.50 2.18
CA VAL A 299 0.92 -19.09 3.59
C VAL A 299 -0.28 -18.18 3.83
N LEU A 300 -1.28 -18.66 4.59
CA LEU A 300 -2.45 -17.89 4.99
C LEU A 300 -2.16 -17.16 6.30
N THR A 301 -2.03 -15.83 6.24
CA THR A 301 -1.77 -14.96 7.40
C THR A 301 -2.96 -14.07 7.70
N GLY A 302 -3.02 -13.53 8.91
CA GLY A 302 -4.05 -12.57 9.33
C GLY A 302 -4.25 -12.59 10.85
N PRO A 303 -4.88 -11.54 11.43
CA PRO A 303 -5.10 -11.45 12.87
C PRO A 303 -6.01 -12.56 13.42
N ALA A 304 -6.07 -12.68 14.74
CA ALA A 304 -6.95 -13.62 15.41
C ALA A 304 -8.42 -13.25 15.12
N GLY A 305 -9.27 -14.25 14.82
CA GLY A 305 -10.70 -14.02 14.58
C GLY A 305 -11.09 -13.63 13.15
N VAL A 306 -10.15 -13.35 12.23
CA VAL A 306 -10.42 -12.88 10.85
C VAL A 306 -11.02 -13.93 9.90
N GLY A 307 -11.35 -15.12 10.40
CA GLY A 307 -11.97 -16.16 9.57
C GLY A 307 -10.98 -17.07 8.81
N LYS A 308 -9.68 -17.08 9.16
CA LYS A 308 -8.69 -18.00 8.55
C LYS A 308 -9.14 -19.47 8.53
N GLY A 309 -9.76 -19.94 9.61
CA GLY A 309 -10.28 -21.30 9.69
C GLY A 309 -11.46 -21.55 8.74
N THR A 310 -12.28 -20.56 8.48
CA THR A 310 -13.36 -20.65 7.50
C THR A 310 -12.81 -20.80 6.09
N VAL A 311 -11.82 -19.98 5.71
CA VAL A 311 -11.13 -20.06 4.41
C VAL A 311 -10.42 -21.42 4.27
N GLU A 312 -9.74 -21.87 5.31
CA GLU A 312 -9.08 -23.19 5.33
C GLU A 312 -10.06 -24.33 5.10
N ASN A 313 -11.23 -24.30 5.76
CA ASN A 313 -12.26 -25.32 5.59
C ASN A 313 -12.86 -25.33 4.17
N ILE A 314 -13.05 -24.14 3.58
CA ILE A 314 -13.54 -24.01 2.20
C ILE A 314 -12.48 -24.58 1.23
N LEU A 315 -11.20 -24.25 1.43
CA LEU A 315 -10.10 -24.79 0.62
C LEU A 315 -10.01 -26.31 0.70
N ARG A 316 -10.09 -26.89 1.89
CA ARG A 316 -10.08 -28.34 2.07
C ARG A 316 -11.26 -29.03 1.36
N LYS A 317 -12.43 -28.40 1.41
CA LYS A 317 -13.66 -28.93 0.78
C LYS A 317 -13.58 -28.89 -0.75
N ASN A 318 -13.08 -27.80 -1.30
CA ASN A 318 -13.07 -27.57 -2.74
C ASN A 318 -11.81 -28.12 -3.43
N HIS A 319 -10.72 -28.33 -2.70
CA HIS A 319 -9.44 -28.79 -3.21
C HIS A 319 -8.87 -29.95 -2.34
N PRO A 320 -9.38 -31.17 -2.47
CA PRO A 320 -8.98 -32.30 -1.62
C PRO A 320 -7.52 -32.71 -1.80
N GLY A 321 -6.86 -32.27 -2.88
CA GLY A 321 -5.41 -32.46 -3.09
C GLY A 321 -4.51 -31.51 -2.31
N VAL A 322 -5.04 -30.48 -1.64
CA VAL A 322 -4.25 -29.52 -0.86
C VAL A 322 -3.95 -30.08 0.52
N TRP A 323 -2.66 -30.26 0.82
CA TRP A 323 -2.21 -30.63 2.15
C TRP A 323 -2.12 -29.38 3.05
N VAL A 324 -2.78 -29.43 4.22
CA VAL A 324 -2.78 -28.33 5.18
C VAL A 324 -1.94 -28.70 6.39
N SER A 325 -0.95 -27.87 6.71
CA SER A 325 -0.07 -28.06 7.87
C SER A 325 -0.82 -27.82 9.17
N VAL A 326 -0.90 -28.83 10.05
CA VAL A 326 -1.50 -28.71 11.38
C VAL A 326 -0.45 -28.18 12.36
N SER A 327 -0.73 -27.01 12.96
CA SER A 327 0.13 -26.34 13.94
C SER A 327 0.03 -27.01 15.31
N ALA A 328 1.13 -27.02 16.09
CA ALA A 328 1.11 -27.46 17.47
C ALA A 328 0.88 -26.30 18.44
N THR A 329 0.19 -26.57 19.57
CA THR A 329 -0.07 -25.58 20.62
C THR A 329 -0.01 -26.21 21.99
N THR A 330 0.39 -25.44 23.01
CA THR A 330 0.43 -25.90 24.40
C THR A 330 -0.83 -25.51 25.21
N ARG A 331 -1.77 -24.78 24.59
CA ARG A 331 -3.06 -24.50 25.23
C ARG A 331 -3.98 -25.73 25.21
N LYS A 332 -4.90 -25.79 26.16
CA LYS A 332 -5.95 -26.85 26.15
C LYS A 332 -6.88 -26.69 24.93
N PRO A 333 -7.42 -27.81 24.39
CA PRO A 333 -8.42 -27.76 23.33
C PRO A 333 -9.66 -26.96 23.76
N ARG A 334 -10.28 -26.25 22.83
CA ARG A 334 -11.61 -25.64 23.02
C ARG A 334 -12.70 -26.65 22.63
N PRO A 335 -13.95 -26.46 23.09
CA PRO A 335 -15.05 -27.30 22.64
C PRO A 335 -15.13 -27.36 21.10
N GLY A 336 -15.17 -28.59 20.56
CA GLY A 336 -15.20 -28.85 19.12
C GLY A 336 -13.84 -28.91 18.42
N GLU A 337 -12.74 -28.65 19.11
CA GLU A 337 -11.39 -28.84 18.52
C GLU A 337 -10.88 -30.28 18.70
N VAL A 338 -10.37 -30.85 17.61
CA VAL A 338 -9.86 -32.24 17.55
C VAL A 338 -8.34 -32.24 17.41
N ASN A 339 -7.66 -33.03 18.25
CA ASN A 339 -6.21 -33.18 18.22
C ASN A 339 -5.75 -33.78 16.88
N GLY A 340 -4.72 -33.17 16.27
CA GLY A 340 -4.20 -33.59 14.97
C GLY A 340 -5.00 -33.09 13.76
N VAL A 341 -6.17 -32.50 13.97
CA VAL A 341 -7.02 -31.91 12.92
C VAL A 341 -6.95 -30.38 12.94
N ASN A 342 -7.31 -29.80 14.08
CA ASN A 342 -7.29 -28.33 14.26
C ASN A 342 -5.92 -27.87 14.78
N TYR A 343 -5.36 -28.59 15.75
CA TYR A 343 -4.03 -28.38 16.32
C TYR A 343 -3.48 -29.70 16.86
N TRP A 344 -2.15 -29.81 16.95
CA TRP A 344 -1.48 -30.76 17.82
C TRP A 344 -1.40 -30.16 19.22
N PHE A 345 -2.22 -30.64 20.15
CA PHE A 345 -2.23 -30.17 21.54
C PHE A 345 -1.13 -30.91 22.30
N LEU A 346 -0.08 -30.18 22.69
CA LEU A 346 1.11 -30.73 23.35
C LEU A 346 1.01 -30.42 24.86
N ASP A 347 1.23 -31.45 25.68
CA ASP A 347 1.41 -31.26 27.12
C ASP A 347 2.84 -30.80 27.45
N SER A 348 3.09 -30.49 28.74
CA SER A 348 4.40 -30.04 29.22
C SER A 348 5.49 -31.10 29.16
N SER A 349 5.14 -32.39 29.07
CA SER A 349 6.00 -33.56 29.06
C SER A 349 6.31 -34.08 27.66
N SER A 350 5.62 -33.57 26.63
CA SER A 350 5.74 -34.07 25.25
C SER A 350 7.19 -33.98 24.72
N PRO A 351 7.77 -35.06 24.22
CA PRO A 351 9.11 -35.06 23.62
C PRO A 351 9.20 -34.18 22.37
N THR A 352 8.08 -33.94 21.69
CA THR A 352 7.99 -33.05 20.53
C THR A 352 8.26 -31.59 20.92
N ARG A 353 7.92 -31.14 22.14
CA ARG A 353 8.26 -29.85 22.68
C ARG A 353 9.76 -29.62 22.78
N LYS A 354 10.53 -30.61 23.17
CA LYS A 354 12.00 -30.54 23.27
C LYS A 354 12.65 -30.35 21.89
N ARG A 355 12.13 -31.00 20.86
CA ARG A 355 12.61 -30.86 19.46
C ARG A 355 12.28 -29.47 18.88
N LEU A 356 11.12 -28.90 19.20
CA LEU A 356 10.70 -27.58 18.76
C LEU A 356 11.45 -26.44 19.44
N ALA A 357 11.89 -26.63 20.70
CA ALA A 357 12.70 -25.66 21.46
C ALA A 357 14.09 -25.42 20.86
N ILE A 358 14.58 -26.34 19.99
CA ILE A 358 15.87 -26.15 19.32
C ILE A 358 15.81 -25.12 18.19
N PHE A 359 14.62 -24.82 17.65
CA PHE A 359 14.41 -23.88 16.53
C PHE A 359 13.86 -22.51 16.94
N SER A 360 13.46 -22.32 18.20
CA SER A 360 12.97 -21.04 18.71
C SER A 360 13.64 -20.73 20.03
N LYS A 361 14.63 -19.82 20.05
CA LYS A 361 15.00 -19.13 21.29
C LYS A 361 13.82 -18.23 21.68
N PRO A 362 13.12 -18.48 22.81
CA PRO A 362 12.09 -17.56 23.26
C PRO A 362 12.73 -16.26 23.71
N PRO A 363 12.12 -15.10 23.43
CA PRO A 363 12.50 -13.87 24.13
C PRO A 363 12.23 -14.09 25.62
N ARG A 364 13.19 -13.69 26.45
CA ARG A 364 13.05 -13.73 27.91
C ARG A 364 11.99 -12.72 28.32
N SER A 365 10.77 -13.18 28.54
CA SER A 365 9.79 -12.69 29.52
C SER A 365 8.36 -13.09 29.12
N THR A 366 7.60 -13.53 30.14
CA THR A 366 6.17 -13.75 30.24
C THR A 366 5.55 -14.95 29.50
N ALA A 367 4.85 -15.76 30.27
CA ALA A 367 4.21 -17.01 29.91
C ALA A 367 3.04 -16.82 28.91
N TRP A 368 3.31 -17.03 27.64
CA TRP A 368 2.28 -17.21 26.61
C TRP A 368 2.36 -18.65 26.08
N PRO A 369 1.23 -19.32 25.77
CA PRO A 369 1.26 -20.61 25.12
C PRO A 369 1.93 -20.49 23.75
N ALA A 370 3.09 -21.11 23.57
CA ALA A 370 3.82 -21.10 22.31
C ALA A 370 3.09 -21.93 21.26
N THR A 371 2.81 -21.37 20.10
CA THR A 371 2.44 -22.10 18.89
C THR A 371 3.72 -22.40 18.12
N ALA A 372 4.06 -23.67 18.02
CA ALA A 372 5.25 -24.13 17.31
C ALA A 372 4.88 -25.22 16.30
N ARG A 373 5.70 -25.42 15.29
CA ARG A 373 5.49 -26.43 14.24
C ARG A 373 6.42 -27.61 14.42
N PRO A 374 5.97 -28.86 14.21
CA PRO A 374 6.85 -30.03 14.17
C PRO A 374 7.77 -29.92 12.93
N SER A 375 9.07 -30.15 13.16
CA SER A 375 10.09 -30.18 12.11
C SER A 375 10.12 -31.52 11.43
N SER A 376 9.12 -31.95 10.76
CA SER A 376 9.14 -32.86 9.63
C SER A 376 7.78 -33.48 9.39
N PRO A 377 7.34 -33.29 8.19
CA PRO A 377 6.93 -34.42 7.36
C PRO A 377 7.59 -34.41 5.97
N PHE A 378 8.75 -33.77 5.81
CA PHE A 378 9.42 -33.74 4.50
C PHE A 378 10.26 -34.97 4.16
N ARG A 379 10.30 -35.98 5.01
CA ARG A 379 10.86 -37.27 4.63
C ARG A 379 9.74 -38.30 4.47
N ASN A 380 9.60 -38.79 3.26
CA ASN A 380 8.73 -39.88 2.81
C ASN A 380 7.25 -39.52 2.57
N THR A 381 6.98 -38.72 1.56
CA THR A 381 5.71 -38.80 0.85
C THR A 381 5.98 -39.06 -0.63
N SER A 382 5.34 -40.11 -1.13
CA SER A 382 5.35 -40.52 -2.54
C SER A 382 5.05 -39.36 -3.50
N PRO A 383 5.49 -39.43 -4.76
CA PRO A 383 5.50 -38.30 -5.70
C PRO A 383 4.13 -37.85 -6.24
N LYS A 384 3.04 -38.00 -5.49
CA LYS A 384 1.67 -37.62 -5.90
C LYS A 384 0.98 -36.59 -4.99
N ALA A 385 1.71 -35.92 -4.09
CA ALA A 385 1.09 -34.96 -3.17
C ALA A 385 1.18 -33.51 -3.68
N SER A 386 0.04 -32.86 -3.75
CA SER A 386 -0.12 -31.43 -4.01
C SER A 386 0.64 -30.57 -2.96
N PRO A 387 0.95 -29.30 -3.26
CA PRO A 387 1.79 -28.47 -2.37
C PRO A 387 1.14 -28.22 -1.01
N PRO A 388 1.96 -28.11 0.06
CA PRO A 388 1.46 -27.86 1.41
C PRO A 388 0.96 -26.43 1.60
N PHE A 389 -0.17 -26.29 2.30
CA PHE A 389 -0.72 -25.02 2.75
C PHE A 389 -0.36 -24.77 4.22
N LEU A 390 0.28 -23.63 4.52
CA LEU A 390 0.73 -23.28 5.86
C LEU A 390 -0.13 -22.18 6.48
N ARG A 391 -0.70 -22.44 7.66
CA ARG A 391 -1.41 -21.46 8.48
C ARG A 391 -0.45 -20.81 9.49
N SER A 392 -0.22 -19.50 9.40
CA SER A 392 0.59 -18.72 10.35
C SER A 392 -0.29 -17.82 11.20
N THR A 393 -0.15 -17.88 12.52
CA THR A 393 -0.68 -16.91 13.47
C THR A 393 0.51 -16.16 14.09
N CYS A 394 0.94 -15.05 13.49
CA CYS A 394 1.82 -14.12 14.18
C CYS A 394 0.98 -13.11 14.95
N LYS A 395 1.12 -13.07 16.29
CA LYS A 395 0.71 -11.91 17.11
C LYS A 395 1.88 -10.95 17.16
N VAL A 396 1.66 -9.71 16.78
CA VAL A 396 2.55 -8.58 17.02
C VAL A 396 2.48 -8.26 18.52
N PRO A 397 3.61 -8.10 19.24
CA PRO A 397 3.59 -7.68 20.65
C PRO A 397 3.20 -6.21 20.76
N ASP A 398 2.31 -5.90 21.69
CA ASP A 398 2.01 -4.55 22.15
C ASP A 398 3.25 -3.95 22.82
N ALA A 399 3.74 -2.83 22.32
CA ALA A 399 4.84 -2.08 22.92
C ALA A 399 4.29 -1.14 24.00
N SER A 400 4.10 -1.64 25.22
CA SER A 400 3.94 -0.82 26.40
C SER A 400 4.61 -1.51 27.59
N SER A 401 5.88 -1.20 27.86
CA SER A 401 6.44 -1.09 29.23
C SER A 401 7.90 -0.65 29.19
N SER A 402 8.13 0.52 29.75
CA SER A 402 9.23 0.98 30.62
C SER A 402 10.62 0.32 30.51
N VAL A 403 11.57 1.14 30.12
CA VAL A 403 13.02 0.91 30.25
C VAL A 403 13.45 1.24 31.68
N PRO A 404 14.21 0.39 32.40
CA PRO A 404 14.98 0.80 33.58
C PRO A 404 16.37 1.31 33.18
N ARG A 405 16.72 2.45 33.70
CA ARG A 405 18.09 3.01 33.73
C ARG A 405 19.01 2.16 34.61
N SER A 406 20.20 1.83 34.10
CA SER A 406 21.42 1.67 34.93
C SER A 406 22.63 1.78 34.01
N SER A 407 23.42 2.64 34.26
CA SER A 407 24.62 3.01 34.97
C SER A 407 25.81 3.15 34.02
N VAL A 408 26.29 4.34 34.09
CA VAL A 408 27.54 4.99 33.72
C VAL A 408 28.79 4.12 33.93
N SER A 409 29.75 4.17 33.00
CA SER A 409 31.14 4.31 33.31
C SER A 409 31.88 5.22 32.34
N LYS A 410 32.59 6.18 32.88
CA LYS A 410 33.46 7.17 32.25
C LYS A 410 34.79 6.56 31.83
N SER A 411 35.35 7.04 30.74
CA SER A 411 36.74 7.45 30.49
C SER A 411 36.92 7.58 28.99
N SER A 412 37.63 8.47 28.38
CA SER A 412 38.57 9.55 28.74
C SER A 412 38.80 10.35 27.46
N MET A 413 38.88 11.64 27.63
CA MET A 413 39.72 12.65 26.97
C MET A 413 40.49 12.29 25.69
N CYS A 414 40.31 13.10 24.61
CA CYS A 414 41.41 13.93 24.09
C CYS A 414 40.90 15.03 23.15
N SER A 415 41.06 16.21 23.59
CA SER A 415 41.66 17.47 23.07
C SER A 415 41.32 17.95 21.68
N SER A 416 40.72 19.11 21.67
CA SER A 416 40.71 20.15 20.63
C SER A 416 42.15 20.61 20.25
N PRO A 417 42.32 21.31 19.09
CA PRO A 417 42.34 22.76 19.21
C PRO A 417 41.66 23.56 18.10
N ARG A 418 41.12 24.69 18.47
CA ARG A 418 41.07 25.92 17.66
C ARG A 418 42.45 26.59 17.75
N PRO A 419 42.85 27.64 16.98
CA PRO A 419 42.08 28.82 16.61
C PRO A 419 42.51 29.59 15.33
N ALA A 420 41.92 30.78 15.21
CA ALA A 420 42.39 32.06 14.65
C ALA A 420 42.40 32.20 13.11
N SER A 421 42.09 33.28 12.51
CA SER A 421 41.76 34.66 12.80
C SER A 421 41.66 35.43 11.49
N THR A 422 40.68 36.31 11.42
CA THR A 422 40.72 37.63 10.75
C THR A 422 41.46 37.83 9.44
N SER A 423 40.72 38.24 8.39
CA SER A 423 41.06 39.54 7.77
C SER A 423 39.88 40.05 6.91
N SER A 424 39.51 41.24 7.23
CA SER A 424 38.71 42.20 6.49
C SER A 424 39.34 42.51 5.13
N PHE A 425 38.51 42.69 4.08
CA PHE A 425 38.75 43.73 3.11
C PHE A 425 37.43 44.26 2.56
N ALA A 426 37.39 45.59 2.61
CA ALA A 426 36.30 46.41 2.13
C ALA A 426 36.49 46.75 0.65
N GLY A 427 35.37 46.98 -0.07
CA GLY A 427 35.24 48.09 -1.00
C GLY A 427 35.63 47.83 -2.44
N SER A 428 34.72 47.88 -3.34
CA SER A 428 34.44 49.09 -4.16
C SER A 428 33.37 48.78 -5.22
N ARG A 429 32.60 49.79 -5.42
CA ARG A 429 31.65 49.95 -6.53
C ARG A 429 32.42 49.92 -7.90
N ASP A 430 31.79 49.27 -8.89
CA ASP A 430 31.28 49.91 -10.10
C ASP A 430 30.22 48.99 -10.70
#